data_d6768eb743b77e3fc1bfcb1e27561d64
#
_entry.id   d6768eb743b77e3fc1bfcb1e27561d64
#
_cell.length_a   1.000
_cell.length_b   1.000
_cell.length_c   1.000
_cell.angle_alpha   90.00
_cell.angle_beta   90.00
_cell.angle_gamma   90.00
#
_symmetry.space_group_name_H-M   'P 1'
#
loop_
_entity.id
_entity.type
_entity.pdbx_description
1 polymer ?
#
loop_
_entity_poly.entity_id
_entity_poly.type
_entity_poly.pdbx_seq_one_letter_code
_entity_poly.pdbx_strand_id
1 'polypeptide(L)'
;EPHVVCRRQRQMCIRDRNLPEKSIIPKNPIQAFFAFLLEDWADEWWWRTAMHYRWHYAEGAHFASRHLAEELLSSIPLPIWMKKIFLMRRQRNGYTTGDGITSKNLKTVEEDFLNLLNNLDKIFKNRKFLFGSRPSIADIGFSGPFFRHFALDPVPLEIIRQKAPNVLDWVSTLWKARLSELSDDFEEGIPNDLEPLFKEIGQVYLPYLSANVQAVKQNNKKFDFEFKDVSLRKARFLSLIHI
;
A
#
# COMPACT_ATOMS: atom_id res chain seq x y z
N GLU A 1 -2.25 -14.53 -11.04
CA GLU A 1 -1.68 -14.37 -12.38
C GLU A 1 -0.82 -13.12 -12.42
N PRO A 2 0.49 -13.21 -12.76
CA PRO A 2 1.42 -12.06 -12.80
C PRO A 2 1.07 -11.00 -13.86
N HIS A 3 0.19 -11.33 -14.81
CA HIS A 3 -0.07 -10.52 -15.99
C HIS A 3 -0.92 -9.24 -15.76
N VAL A 4 -1.66 -9.14 -14.66
CA VAL A 4 -2.59 -8.01 -14.45
C VAL A 4 -1.86 -6.78 -13.88
N VAL A 5 -0.90 -6.97 -12.99
CA VAL A 5 -0.08 -5.88 -12.42
C VAL A 5 0.83 -5.29 -13.49
N CYS A 6 1.49 -6.13 -14.30
CA CYS A 6 2.28 -5.70 -15.45
C CYS A 6 1.49 -4.87 -16.48
N ARG A 7 0.18 -5.10 -16.66
CA ARG A 7 -0.62 -4.33 -17.62
C ARG A 7 -0.82 -2.88 -17.20
N ARG A 8 -1.11 -2.62 -15.91
CA ARG A 8 -1.33 -1.25 -15.42
C ARG A 8 -0.07 -0.42 -15.44
N GLN A 9 1.04 -0.96 -14.99
CA GLN A 9 2.34 -0.30 -15.06
C GLN A 9 2.78 -0.06 -16.51
N ARG A 10 2.60 -1.04 -17.41
CA ARG A 10 2.83 -0.82 -18.85
C ARG A 10 1.96 0.29 -19.43
N GLN A 11 0.69 0.37 -19.04
CA GLN A 11 -0.19 1.44 -19.50
C GLN A 11 0.25 2.81 -18.99
N MET A 12 0.74 2.91 -17.75
CA MET A 12 1.29 4.14 -17.20
C MET A 12 2.57 4.55 -17.93
N CYS A 13 3.52 3.63 -18.12
CA CYS A 13 4.75 3.89 -18.88
C CYS A 13 4.50 4.23 -20.35
N ILE A 14 3.44 3.70 -20.99
CA ILE A 14 3.04 4.05 -22.35
C ILE A 14 2.46 5.47 -22.38
N ARG A 15 1.62 5.84 -21.41
CA ARG A 15 1.07 7.18 -21.31
C ARG A 15 2.15 8.23 -21.05
N ASP A 16 3.07 7.96 -20.14
CA ASP A 16 4.21 8.85 -19.85
C ASP A 16 5.09 9.09 -21.08
N ARG A 17 5.33 8.05 -21.90
CA ARG A 17 6.07 8.21 -23.16
C ARG A 17 5.34 9.03 -24.22
N ASN A 18 4.01 8.95 -24.24
CA ASN A 18 3.19 9.68 -25.20
C ASN A 18 2.87 11.13 -24.78
N LEU A 19 3.01 11.44 -23.48
CA LEU A 19 2.75 12.76 -22.90
C LEU A 19 3.85 13.12 -21.90
N PRO A 20 5.10 13.28 -22.33
CA PRO A 20 6.25 13.47 -21.44
C PRO A 20 6.19 14.74 -20.61
N GLU A 21 5.52 15.80 -21.09
CA GLU A 21 5.29 17.04 -20.36
C GLU A 21 4.27 16.84 -19.21
N LYS A 22 3.50 15.76 -19.23
CA LYS A 22 2.51 15.40 -18.22
C LYS A 22 2.92 14.19 -17.39
N SER A 23 4.19 13.79 -17.48
CA SER A 23 4.71 12.65 -16.74
C SER A 23 4.51 12.78 -15.23
N ILE A 24 4.13 11.68 -14.58
CA ILE A 24 4.09 11.55 -13.11
C ILE A 24 5.44 11.13 -12.52
N ILE A 25 6.42 10.92 -13.39
CA ILE A 25 7.80 10.58 -12.99
C ILE A 25 8.62 11.88 -13.01
N PRO A 26 9.28 12.25 -11.90
CA PRO A 26 10.17 13.40 -11.86
C PRO A 26 11.28 13.30 -12.90
N LYS A 27 11.64 14.44 -13.52
CA LYS A 27 12.71 14.49 -14.53
C LYS A 27 14.10 14.31 -13.91
N ASN A 28 14.29 14.76 -12.68
CA ASN A 28 15.54 14.55 -11.96
C ASN A 28 15.70 13.07 -11.61
N PRO A 29 16.78 12.39 -12.03
CA PRO A 29 16.93 10.95 -11.85
C PRO A 29 17.03 10.51 -10.38
N ILE A 30 17.58 11.35 -9.51
CA ILE A 30 17.62 11.08 -8.07
C ILE A 30 16.21 11.14 -7.48
N GLN A 31 15.45 12.18 -7.81
CA GLN A 31 14.08 12.32 -7.37
C GLN A 31 13.18 11.19 -7.93
N ALA A 32 13.38 10.81 -9.19
CA ALA A 32 12.70 9.68 -9.81
C ALA A 32 12.98 8.37 -9.06
N PHE A 33 14.26 8.10 -8.71
CA PHE A 33 14.63 6.93 -7.93
C PHE A 33 13.87 6.86 -6.59
N PHE A 34 13.83 7.96 -5.85
CA PHE A 34 13.11 7.99 -4.58
C PHE A 34 11.59 7.91 -4.73
N ALA A 35 11.05 8.45 -5.82
CA ALA A 35 9.63 8.33 -6.14
C ALA A 35 9.24 6.87 -6.46
N PHE A 36 10.06 6.14 -7.22
CA PHE A 36 9.85 4.70 -7.46
C PHE A 36 10.04 3.86 -6.20
N LEU A 37 11.02 4.19 -5.36
CA LEU A 37 11.23 3.48 -4.09
C LEU A 37 10.03 3.61 -3.15
N LEU A 38 9.44 4.81 -3.08
CA LEU A 38 8.20 5.04 -2.32
C LEU A 38 6.99 4.32 -2.93
N GLU A 39 6.89 4.29 -4.25
CA GLU A 39 5.82 3.57 -4.97
C GLU A 39 5.84 2.09 -4.67
N ASP A 40 7.00 1.45 -4.85
CA ASP A 40 7.20 0.02 -4.60
C ASP A 40 6.90 -0.34 -3.12
N TRP A 41 7.44 0.46 -2.18
CA TRP A 41 7.16 0.28 -0.77
C TRP A 41 5.68 0.44 -0.42
N ALA A 42 5.01 1.42 -1.00
CA ALA A 42 3.60 1.69 -0.72
C ALA A 42 2.68 0.56 -1.21
N ASP A 43 2.92 0.06 -2.42
CA ASP A 43 2.06 -0.97 -3.03
C ASP A 43 2.34 -2.36 -2.44
N GLU A 44 3.60 -2.71 -2.19
CA GLU A 44 3.98 -4.06 -1.79
C GLU A 44 4.01 -4.26 -0.26
N TRP A 45 4.45 -3.27 0.53
CA TRP A 45 4.62 -3.43 1.98
C TRP A 45 3.32 -3.30 2.76
N TRP A 46 2.49 -2.31 2.45
CA TRP A 46 1.31 -1.96 3.23
C TRP A 46 0.10 -2.87 3.00
N TRP A 47 0.18 -3.77 2.05
CA TRP A 47 -0.83 -4.79 1.81
C TRP A 47 -1.16 -5.62 3.06
N ARG A 48 -0.16 -6.06 3.83
CA ARG A 48 -0.37 -6.85 5.04
C ARG A 48 -1.20 -6.09 6.06
N THR A 49 -0.82 -4.85 6.33
CA THR A 49 -1.54 -3.96 7.26
C THR A 49 -2.96 -3.70 6.78
N ALA A 50 -3.16 -3.49 5.49
CA ALA A 50 -4.49 -3.31 4.90
C ALA A 50 -5.36 -4.55 5.09
N MET A 51 -4.81 -5.75 4.84
CA MET A 51 -5.52 -7.00 5.06
C MET A 51 -5.77 -7.28 6.54
N HIS A 52 -4.87 -6.87 7.43
CA HIS A 52 -5.10 -6.94 8.86
C HIS A 52 -6.34 -6.13 9.25
N TYR A 53 -6.39 -4.84 8.96
CA TYR A 53 -7.53 -4.00 9.30
C TYR A 53 -8.84 -4.48 8.68
N ARG A 54 -8.82 -4.99 7.46
CA ARG A 54 -10.00 -5.51 6.78
C ARG A 54 -10.55 -6.79 7.40
N TRP A 55 -9.69 -7.73 7.81
CA TRP A 55 -10.13 -9.08 8.17
C TRP A 55 -10.03 -9.40 9.66
N HIS A 56 -9.19 -8.70 10.43
CA HIS A 56 -9.06 -8.92 11.86
C HIS A 56 -10.28 -8.39 12.61
N TYR A 57 -10.64 -7.14 12.37
CA TYR A 57 -11.76 -6.47 13.00
C TYR A 57 -13.10 -6.94 12.45
N ALA A 58 -14.12 -7.07 13.35
CA ALA A 58 -15.42 -7.57 12.96
C ALA A 58 -16.11 -6.67 11.93
N GLU A 59 -16.04 -5.35 12.13
CA GLU A 59 -16.64 -4.34 11.25
C GLU A 59 -16.07 -4.43 9.84
N GLY A 60 -14.75 -4.46 9.70
CA GLY A 60 -14.07 -4.61 8.42
C GLY A 60 -14.40 -5.93 7.74
N ALA A 61 -14.34 -7.04 8.48
CA ALA A 61 -14.63 -8.37 7.96
C ALA A 61 -16.10 -8.50 7.50
N HIS A 62 -17.05 -7.95 8.24
CA HIS A 62 -18.46 -7.94 7.84
C HIS A 62 -18.72 -7.09 6.62
N PHE A 63 -18.14 -5.89 6.57
CA PHE A 63 -18.23 -4.98 5.43
C PHE A 63 -17.67 -5.64 4.16
N ALA A 64 -16.41 -6.05 4.18
CA ALA A 64 -15.74 -6.62 3.02
C ALA A 64 -16.35 -7.97 2.58
N SER A 65 -16.68 -8.86 3.52
CA SER A 65 -17.26 -10.17 3.17
C SER A 65 -18.63 -10.05 2.52
N ARG A 66 -19.43 -9.04 2.87
CA ARG A 66 -20.73 -8.81 2.25
C ARG A 66 -20.56 -8.42 0.78
N HIS A 67 -19.78 -7.37 0.52
CA HIS A 67 -19.55 -6.91 -0.86
C HIS A 67 -18.93 -7.99 -1.75
N LEU A 68 -17.89 -8.66 -1.25
CA LEU A 68 -17.25 -9.74 -2.00
C LEU A 68 -18.20 -10.95 -2.23
N ALA A 69 -19.08 -11.27 -1.29
CA ALA A 69 -20.04 -12.35 -1.45
C ALA A 69 -21.11 -12.01 -2.49
N GLU A 70 -21.56 -10.76 -2.53
CA GLU A 70 -22.55 -10.27 -3.49
C GLU A 70 -21.96 -10.20 -4.91
N GLU A 71 -20.68 -9.79 -5.06
CA GLU A 71 -20.05 -9.63 -6.37
C GLU A 71 -19.42 -10.93 -6.89
N LEU A 72 -18.49 -11.52 -6.12
CA LEU A 72 -17.68 -12.65 -6.61
C LEU A 72 -18.39 -14.00 -6.53
N LEU A 73 -19.34 -14.16 -5.60
CA LEU A 73 -20.06 -15.39 -5.37
C LEU A 73 -21.55 -15.29 -5.76
N SER A 74 -21.90 -14.31 -6.58
CA SER A 74 -23.28 -14.09 -7.04
C SER A 74 -23.89 -15.32 -7.70
N SER A 75 -23.12 -16.02 -8.53
CA SER A 75 -23.56 -17.22 -9.27
C SER A 75 -23.68 -18.50 -8.42
N ILE A 76 -23.17 -18.49 -7.18
CA ILE A 76 -23.22 -19.66 -6.30
C ILE A 76 -24.57 -19.69 -5.57
N PRO A 77 -25.38 -20.78 -5.67
CA PRO A 77 -26.70 -20.86 -5.05
C PRO A 77 -26.60 -21.22 -3.55
N LEU A 78 -25.93 -20.38 -2.77
CA LEU A 78 -25.82 -20.51 -1.33
C LEU A 78 -26.33 -19.25 -0.63
N PRO A 79 -26.89 -19.37 0.60
CA PRO A 79 -27.26 -18.23 1.42
C PRO A 79 -26.06 -17.29 1.67
N ILE A 80 -26.31 -15.99 1.68
CA ILE A 80 -25.27 -14.96 1.83
C ILE A 80 -24.39 -15.14 3.08
N TRP A 81 -24.98 -15.59 4.18
CA TRP A 81 -24.24 -15.83 5.42
C TRP A 81 -23.19 -16.94 5.30
N MET A 82 -23.48 -18.00 4.53
CA MET A 82 -22.52 -19.08 4.27
C MET A 82 -21.35 -18.57 3.40
N LYS A 83 -21.67 -17.80 2.35
CA LYS A 83 -20.66 -17.16 1.49
C LYS A 83 -19.74 -16.26 2.30
N LYS A 84 -20.29 -15.44 3.21
CA LYS A 84 -19.53 -14.56 4.12
C LYS A 84 -18.59 -15.35 5.03
N ILE A 85 -19.09 -16.41 5.70
CA ILE A 85 -18.26 -17.24 6.58
C ILE A 85 -17.09 -17.87 5.79
N PHE A 86 -17.38 -18.42 4.61
CA PHE A 86 -16.35 -18.99 3.73
C PHE A 86 -15.29 -17.95 3.38
N LEU A 87 -15.68 -16.77 2.91
CA LEU A 87 -14.76 -15.69 2.55
C LEU A 87 -13.93 -15.24 3.75
N MET A 88 -14.55 -14.98 4.90
CA MET A 88 -13.82 -14.54 6.11
C MET A 88 -12.77 -15.56 6.53
N ARG A 89 -13.11 -16.86 6.56
CA ARG A 89 -12.14 -17.92 6.91
C ARG A 89 -11.01 -18.00 5.90
N ARG A 90 -11.33 -18.03 4.60
CA ARG A 90 -10.33 -18.09 3.53
C ARG A 90 -9.37 -16.89 3.60
N GLN A 91 -9.91 -15.70 3.76
CA GLN A 91 -9.11 -14.47 3.75
C GLN A 91 -8.23 -14.34 5.01
N ARG A 92 -8.78 -14.65 6.18
CA ARG A 92 -7.99 -14.65 7.43
C ARG A 92 -6.83 -15.63 7.37
N ASN A 93 -7.07 -16.84 6.91
CA ASN A 93 -6.02 -17.86 6.81
C ASN A 93 -4.97 -17.53 5.75
N GLY A 94 -5.38 -16.92 4.63
CA GLY A 94 -4.51 -16.62 3.51
C GLY A 94 -3.72 -15.33 3.63
N TYR A 95 -4.38 -14.27 4.10
CA TYR A 95 -3.85 -12.89 3.99
C TYR A 95 -3.64 -12.17 5.33
N THR A 96 -3.91 -12.80 6.44
CA THR A 96 -3.52 -12.30 7.76
C THR A 96 -2.54 -13.26 8.41
N THR A 97 -3.03 -14.36 8.96
CA THR A 97 -2.17 -15.39 9.57
C THR A 97 -1.19 -15.99 8.55
N GLY A 98 -1.64 -16.21 7.31
CA GLY A 98 -0.80 -16.73 6.21
C GLY A 98 0.33 -15.79 5.77
N ASP A 99 0.17 -14.48 6.00
CA ASP A 99 1.18 -13.45 5.73
C ASP A 99 2.01 -13.08 6.98
N GLY A 100 1.89 -13.87 8.05
CA GLY A 100 2.72 -13.76 9.24
C GLY A 100 2.18 -12.81 10.31
N ILE A 101 0.97 -12.25 10.17
CA ILE A 101 0.37 -11.44 11.23
C ILE A 101 -0.27 -12.37 12.26
N THR A 102 0.19 -12.25 13.49
CA THR A 102 -0.23 -13.06 14.64
C THR A 102 -0.51 -12.16 15.84
N SER A 103 -1.13 -12.70 16.90
CA SER A 103 -1.36 -11.95 18.14
C SER A 103 -0.09 -11.39 18.79
N LYS A 104 1.08 -11.94 18.44
CA LYS A 104 2.37 -11.51 19.00
C LYS A 104 2.90 -10.21 18.36
N ASN A 105 2.59 -9.98 17.08
CA ASN A 105 3.11 -8.83 16.33
C ASN A 105 2.02 -7.82 15.91
N LEU A 106 0.78 -8.09 16.28
CA LEU A 106 -0.36 -7.26 15.96
C LEU A 106 -0.17 -5.79 16.35
N LYS A 107 0.25 -5.58 17.60
CA LYS A 107 0.46 -4.25 18.15
C LYS A 107 1.48 -3.45 17.34
N THR A 108 2.60 -4.06 16.98
CA THR A 108 3.64 -3.40 16.18
C THR A 108 3.14 -3.06 14.77
N VAL A 109 2.36 -3.94 14.13
CA VAL A 109 1.75 -3.65 12.82
C VAL A 109 0.82 -2.42 12.88
N GLU A 110 0.05 -2.29 13.94
CA GLU A 110 -0.84 -1.14 14.14
C GLU A 110 -0.06 0.14 14.50
N GLU A 111 0.97 0.03 15.33
CA GLU A 111 1.87 1.15 15.65
C GLU A 111 2.62 1.65 14.40
N ASP A 112 3.11 0.76 13.55
CA ASP A 112 3.74 1.14 12.27
C ASP A 112 2.75 1.89 11.35
N PHE A 113 1.49 1.45 11.30
CA PHE A 113 0.46 2.18 10.55
C PHE A 113 0.19 3.57 11.13
N LEU A 114 0.09 3.69 12.45
CA LEU A 114 -0.08 5.01 13.09
C LEU A 114 1.12 5.94 12.85
N ASN A 115 2.33 5.40 12.83
CA ASN A 115 3.54 6.14 12.51
C ASN A 115 3.54 6.62 11.05
N LEU A 116 3.13 5.74 10.10
CA LEU A 116 2.93 6.14 8.70
C LEU A 116 1.95 7.30 8.60
N LEU A 117 0.77 7.16 9.22
CA LEU A 117 -0.27 8.19 9.17
C LEU A 117 0.22 9.53 9.74
N ASN A 118 0.91 9.51 10.88
CA ASN A 118 1.48 10.73 11.48
C ASN A 118 2.51 11.42 10.57
N ASN A 119 3.33 10.64 9.86
CA ASN A 119 4.31 11.20 8.92
C ASN A 119 3.62 11.76 7.68
N LEU A 120 2.69 11.02 7.07
CA LEU A 120 1.94 11.47 5.90
C LEU A 120 1.07 12.69 6.22
N ASP A 121 0.45 12.74 7.40
CA ASP A 121 -0.38 13.87 7.81
C ASP A 121 0.42 15.17 7.90
N LYS A 122 1.65 15.10 8.45
CA LYS A 122 2.58 16.25 8.49
C LYS A 122 2.99 16.71 7.10
N ILE A 123 3.26 15.77 6.20
CA ILE A 123 3.62 16.03 4.81
C ILE A 123 2.46 16.74 4.10
N PHE A 124 1.26 16.17 4.14
CA PHE A 124 0.10 16.69 3.43
C PHE A 124 -0.53 17.94 4.05
N LYS A 125 -0.18 18.27 5.28
CA LYS A 125 -0.48 19.59 5.87
C LYS A 125 0.24 20.72 5.13
N ASN A 126 1.43 20.46 4.60
CA ASN A 126 2.30 21.48 4.01
C ASN A 126 2.24 21.53 2.47
N ARG A 127 1.85 20.43 1.81
CA ARG A 127 1.77 20.33 0.35
C ARG A 127 0.73 19.30 -0.12
N LYS A 128 0.33 19.43 -1.37
CA LYS A 128 -0.75 18.60 -1.94
C LYS A 128 -0.37 17.15 -2.21
N PHE A 129 0.88 16.88 -2.61
CA PHE A 129 1.40 15.58 -3.00
C PHE A 129 2.81 15.36 -2.48
N LEU A 130 3.31 14.13 -2.50
CA LEU A 130 4.60 13.76 -1.89
C LEU A 130 5.80 14.56 -2.40
N PHE A 131 5.79 14.93 -3.69
CA PHE A 131 6.86 15.71 -4.31
C PHE A 131 6.42 17.10 -4.78
N GLY A 132 5.41 17.71 -4.12
CA GLY A 132 5.03 19.10 -4.38
C GLY A 132 3.55 19.28 -4.71
N SER A 133 3.26 20.06 -5.75
CA SER A 133 1.91 20.45 -6.14
C SER A 133 1.30 19.57 -7.25
N ARG A 134 2.07 18.61 -7.77
CA ARG A 134 1.62 17.63 -8.77
C ARG A 134 1.81 16.20 -8.24
N PRO A 135 0.89 15.25 -8.53
CA PRO A 135 1.07 13.86 -8.13
C PRO A 135 2.24 13.22 -8.85
N SER A 136 3.02 12.45 -8.11
CA SER A 136 4.10 11.61 -8.60
C SER A 136 3.70 10.13 -8.66
N ILE A 137 4.59 9.30 -9.22
CA ILE A 137 4.43 7.84 -9.18
C ILE A 137 4.31 7.32 -7.73
N ALA A 138 4.96 7.97 -6.76
CA ALA A 138 4.85 7.64 -5.34
C ALA A 138 3.41 7.83 -4.81
N ASP A 139 2.74 8.94 -5.16
CA ASP A 139 1.34 9.16 -4.80
C ASP A 139 0.43 8.08 -5.40
N ILE A 140 0.73 7.63 -6.61
CA ILE A 140 -0.01 6.53 -7.26
C ILE A 140 0.20 5.21 -6.53
N GLY A 141 1.43 4.89 -6.09
CA GLY A 141 1.72 3.73 -5.26
C GLY A 141 0.90 3.73 -3.98
N PHE A 142 0.93 4.83 -3.23
CA PHE A 142 0.10 4.98 -2.02
C PHE A 142 -1.40 4.93 -2.29
N SER A 143 -1.87 5.35 -3.47
CA SER A 143 -3.29 5.26 -3.81
C SER A 143 -3.82 3.83 -3.81
N GLY A 144 -2.97 2.83 -4.10
CA GLY A 144 -3.34 1.42 -4.07
C GLY A 144 -3.94 0.99 -2.73
N PRO A 145 -3.17 1.01 -1.63
CA PRO A 145 -3.67 0.65 -0.31
C PRO A 145 -4.69 1.65 0.25
N PHE A 146 -4.55 2.96 -0.03
CA PHE A 146 -5.48 3.94 0.53
C PHE A 146 -6.86 3.90 -0.11
N PHE A 147 -6.98 3.92 -1.44
CA PHE A 147 -8.29 3.95 -2.11
C PHE A 147 -9.08 2.65 -1.96
N ARG A 148 -8.38 1.51 -1.86
CA ARG A 148 -9.03 0.19 -1.81
C ARG A 148 -9.26 -0.32 -0.41
N HIS A 149 -8.52 0.18 0.57
CA HIS A 149 -8.50 -0.37 1.93
C HIS A 149 -8.58 0.71 3.00
N PHE A 150 -7.52 1.49 3.21
CA PHE A 150 -7.41 2.37 4.37
C PHE A 150 -8.45 3.48 4.42
N ALA A 151 -8.80 4.08 3.28
CA ALA A 151 -9.84 5.11 3.20
C ALA A 151 -11.22 4.54 2.83
N LEU A 152 -11.38 3.21 2.77
CA LEU A 152 -12.63 2.54 2.45
C LEU A 152 -13.14 1.68 3.62
N ASP A 153 -12.25 0.89 4.24
CA ASP A 153 -12.64 -0.03 5.31
C ASP A 153 -12.95 0.75 6.60
N PRO A 154 -14.02 0.37 7.35
CA PRO A 154 -14.55 1.20 8.44
C PRO A 154 -13.52 1.55 9.52
N VAL A 155 -12.72 0.58 9.97
CA VAL A 155 -11.80 0.78 11.09
C VAL A 155 -10.63 1.69 10.73
N PRO A 156 -9.83 1.45 9.67
CA PRO A 156 -8.73 2.33 9.35
C PRO A 156 -9.22 3.71 8.87
N LEU A 157 -10.36 3.80 8.20
CA LEU A 157 -10.95 5.08 7.83
C LEU A 157 -11.24 5.96 9.05
N GLU A 158 -11.81 5.38 10.11
CA GLU A 158 -12.07 6.11 11.34
C GLU A 158 -10.79 6.56 12.05
N ILE A 159 -9.75 5.70 12.05
CA ILE A 159 -8.42 6.07 12.56
C ILE A 159 -7.86 7.27 11.79
N ILE A 160 -7.95 7.26 10.45
CA ILE A 160 -7.45 8.36 9.61
C ILE A 160 -8.24 9.64 9.90
N ARG A 161 -9.57 9.57 9.99
CA ARG A 161 -10.40 10.74 10.32
C ARG A 161 -9.99 11.42 11.62
N GLN A 162 -9.68 10.63 12.63
CA GLN A 162 -9.33 11.15 13.95
C GLN A 162 -7.88 11.62 14.07
N LYS A 163 -6.94 10.94 13.40
CA LYS A 163 -5.50 11.12 13.63
C LYS A 163 -4.73 11.73 12.48
N ALA A 164 -5.28 11.67 11.26
CA ALA A 164 -4.57 12.10 10.06
C ALA A 164 -5.53 12.71 9.01
N PRO A 165 -6.25 13.81 9.36
CA PRO A 165 -7.24 14.41 8.47
C PRO A 165 -6.65 14.91 7.15
N ASN A 166 -5.39 15.40 7.14
CA ASN A 166 -4.72 15.85 5.91
C ASN A 166 -4.47 14.69 4.92
N VAL A 167 -4.35 13.45 5.43
CA VAL A 167 -4.29 12.26 4.57
C VAL A 167 -5.62 12.02 3.85
N LEU A 168 -6.78 12.26 4.47
CA LEU A 168 -8.08 12.20 3.78
C LEU A 168 -8.24 13.28 2.72
N ASP A 169 -7.76 14.47 3.01
CA ASP A 169 -7.75 15.57 2.04
C ASP A 169 -6.86 15.23 0.84
N TRP A 170 -5.69 14.64 1.08
CA TRP A 170 -4.84 14.10 0.01
C TRP A 170 -5.54 13.01 -0.81
N VAL A 171 -6.17 12.02 -0.17
CA VAL A 171 -6.96 10.97 -0.86
C VAL A 171 -8.01 11.59 -1.77
N SER A 172 -8.78 12.56 -1.26
CA SER A 172 -9.81 13.27 -2.03
C SER A 172 -9.22 14.08 -3.18
N THR A 173 -8.10 14.77 -2.93
CA THR A 173 -7.40 15.59 -3.92
C THR A 173 -6.83 14.71 -5.05
N LEU A 174 -6.19 13.60 -4.70
CA LEU A 174 -5.64 12.68 -5.69
C LEU A 174 -6.74 12.00 -6.51
N TRP A 175 -7.85 11.60 -5.88
CA TRP A 175 -8.99 11.01 -6.58
C TRP A 175 -9.60 11.95 -7.62
N LYS A 176 -9.66 13.24 -7.32
CA LYS A 176 -10.24 14.28 -8.19
C LYS A 176 -9.21 14.89 -9.16
N ALA A 177 -7.92 14.55 -9.02
CA ALA A 177 -6.85 15.17 -9.80
C ALA A 177 -7.09 15.00 -11.32
N ARG A 178 -7.04 16.12 -12.04
CA ARG A 178 -7.17 16.17 -13.49
C ARG A 178 -5.89 16.75 -14.07
N LEU A 179 -5.42 16.12 -15.13
CA LEU A 179 -4.16 16.48 -15.78
C LEU A 179 -4.11 17.96 -16.24
N SER A 180 -5.27 18.52 -16.63
CA SER A 180 -5.42 19.91 -17.03
C SER A 180 -5.29 20.94 -15.91
N GLU A 181 -5.41 20.50 -14.65
CA GLU A 181 -5.43 21.35 -13.46
C GLU A 181 -4.12 21.25 -12.63
N LEU A 182 -3.20 20.39 -13.08
CA LEU A 182 -1.94 20.17 -12.37
C LEU A 182 -0.89 21.19 -12.81
N SER A 183 -0.07 21.62 -11.84
CA SER A 183 1.15 22.37 -12.13
C SER A 183 2.12 21.55 -12.95
N ASP A 184 3.01 22.21 -13.69
CA ASP A 184 3.94 21.51 -14.57
C ASP A 184 5.18 20.99 -13.85
N ASP A 185 5.46 21.46 -12.62
CA ASP A 185 6.71 21.16 -11.92
C ASP A 185 6.51 20.39 -10.61
N PHE A 186 7.48 19.52 -10.33
CA PHE A 186 7.74 18.98 -9.00
C PHE A 186 8.60 19.99 -8.22
N GLU A 187 8.56 19.93 -6.89
CA GLU A 187 9.52 20.67 -6.06
C GLU A 187 10.96 20.25 -6.39
N GLU A 188 11.90 21.18 -6.27
CA GLU A 188 13.31 20.87 -6.46
C GLU A 188 13.85 19.98 -5.33
N GLY A 189 14.61 18.95 -5.71
CA GLY A 189 15.24 18.03 -4.76
C GLY A 189 14.27 17.04 -4.10
N ILE A 190 14.69 16.52 -2.96
CA ILE A 190 13.91 15.60 -2.14
C ILE A 190 13.48 16.34 -0.88
N PRO A 191 12.16 16.46 -0.65
CA PRO A 191 11.67 17.12 0.57
C PRO A 191 12.17 16.42 1.84
N ASN A 192 12.72 17.20 2.78
CA ASN A 192 13.32 16.66 4.01
C ASN A 192 12.33 15.92 4.91
N ASP A 193 11.04 16.26 4.85
CA ASP A 193 10.00 15.62 5.64
C ASP A 193 9.64 14.19 5.13
N LEU A 194 10.20 13.75 4.00
CA LEU A 194 10.17 12.35 3.55
C LEU A 194 11.23 11.48 4.24
N GLU A 195 12.21 12.06 4.94
CA GLU A 195 13.27 11.31 5.61
C GLU A 195 12.76 10.18 6.54
N PRO A 196 11.72 10.38 7.38
CA PRO A 196 11.20 9.30 8.22
C PRO A 196 10.69 8.10 7.42
N LEU A 197 10.11 8.32 6.23
CA LEU A 197 9.66 7.23 5.34
C LEU A 197 10.85 6.48 4.76
N PHE A 198 11.87 7.18 4.30
CA PHE A 198 13.10 6.55 3.78
C PHE A 198 13.87 5.80 4.86
N LYS A 199 13.86 6.29 6.10
CA LYS A 199 14.44 5.58 7.23
C LYS A 199 13.75 4.24 7.48
N GLU A 200 12.43 4.21 7.47
CA GLU A 200 11.65 2.97 7.61
C GLU A 200 11.92 1.99 6.45
N ILE A 201 11.95 2.49 5.21
CA ILE A 201 12.32 1.70 4.04
C ILE A 201 13.71 1.08 4.22
N GLY A 202 14.70 1.88 4.60
CA GLY A 202 16.09 1.41 4.77
C GLY A 202 16.26 0.41 5.91
N GLN A 203 15.52 0.58 7.00
CA GLN A 203 15.64 -0.27 8.19
C GLN A 203 14.82 -1.56 8.14
N VAL A 204 13.73 -1.58 7.38
CA VAL A 204 12.77 -2.69 7.38
C VAL A 204 12.55 -3.26 5.99
N TYR A 205 12.16 -2.43 5.03
CA TYR A 205 11.72 -2.89 3.72
C TYR A 205 12.87 -3.43 2.87
N LEU A 206 13.97 -2.72 2.75
CA LEU A 206 15.13 -3.19 1.98
C LEU A 206 15.77 -4.46 2.56
N PRO A 207 15.95 -4.59 3.89
CA PRO A 207 16.34 -5.88 4.50
C PRO A 207 15.36 -7.01 4.19
N TYR A 208 14.04 -6.74 4.20
CA TYR A 208 13.03 -7.73 3.83
C TYR A 208 13.17 -8.17 2.37
N LEU A 209 13.35 -7.24 1.45
CA LEU A 209 13.59 -7.56 0.03
C LEU A 209 14.87 -8.39 -0.16
N SER A 210 15.94 -8.06 0.57
CA SER A 210 17.18 -8.85 0.56
C SER A 210 16.96 -10.29 1.02
N ALA A 211 16.23 -10.48 2.13
CA ALA A 211 15.88 -11.82 2.64
C ALA A 211 14.98 -12.57 1.63
N ASN A 212 14.03 -11.88 0.99
CA ASN A 212 13.19 -12.42 -0.07
C ASN A 212 14.02 -12.95 -1.25
N VAL A 213 14.98 -12.15 -1.74
CA VAL A 213 15.89 -12.55 -2.82
C VAL A 213 16.70 -13.79 -2.46
N GLN A 214 17.24 -13.85 -1.24
CA GLN A 214 18.02 -15.00 -0.77
C GLN A 214 17.14 -16.26 -0.70
N ALA A 215 15.93 -16.16 -0.20
CA ALA A 215 15.00 -17.27 -0.13
C ALA A 215 14.62 -17.80 -1.52
N VAL A 216 14.42 -16.91 -2.51
CA VAL A 216 14.17 -17.30 -3.91
C VAL A 216 15.37 -18.03 -4.50
N LYS A 217 16.60 -17.53 -4.30
CA LYS A 217 17.83 -18.20 -4.76
C LYS A 217 18.01 -19.61 -4.18
N GLN A 218 17.51 -19.84 -2.95
CA GLN A 218 17.53 -21.14 -2.28
C GLN A 218 16.35 -22.04 -2.63
N ASN A 219 15.47 -21.63 -3.56
CA ASN A 219 14.22 -22.33 -3.92
C ASN A 219 13.27 -22.56 -2.72
N ASN A 220 13.34 -21.75 -1.68
CA ASN A 220 12.42 -21.78 -0.58
C ASN A 220 11.05 -21.24 -1.03
N LYS A 221 9.97 -21.88 -0.59
CA LYS A 221 8.59 -21.40 -0.89
C LYS A 221 8.13 -20.31 0.05
N LYS A 222 8.78 -20.17 1.21
CA LYS A 222 8.51 -19.19 2.26
C LYS A 222 9.80 -18.94 3.03
N PHE A 223 9.91 -17.83 3.74
CA PHE A 223 11.04 -17.51 4.59
C PHE A 223 10.58 -16.85 5.89
N ASP A 224 11.44 -16.88 6.89
CA ASP A 224 11.24 -16.17 8.14
C ASP A 224 12.02 -14.86 8.08
N PHE A 225 11.42 -13.79 8.60
CA PHE A 225 12.04 -12.48 8.65
C PHE A 225 11.78 -11.83 10.01
N GLU A 226 12.81 -11.23 10.57
CA GLU A 226 12.73 -10.54 11.86
C GLU A 226 13.12 -9.07 11.67
N PHE A 227 12.32 -8.17 12.21
CA PHE A 227 12.60 -6.74 12.22
C PHE A 227 12.00 -6.11 13.47
N LYS A 228 12.69 -5.15 14.09
CA LYS A 228 12.30 -4.63 15.40
C LYS A 228 12.02 -5.82 16.33
N ASP A 229 10.91 -5.83 17.03
CA ASP A 229 10.44 -6.94 17.88
C ASP A 229 9.46 -7.88 17.17
N VAL A 230 9.38 -7.79 15.83
CA VAL A 230 8.45 -8.56 15.01
C VAL A 230 9.15 -9.73 14.35
N SER A 231 8.58 -10.92 14.50
CA SER A 231 8.99 -12.12 13.80
C SER A 231 7.88 -12.52 12.81
N LEU A 232 8.12 -12.32 11.52
CA LEU A 232 7.25 -12.83 10.47
C LEU A 232 7.66 -14.26 10.14
N ARG A 233 6.85 -15.23 10.55
CA ARG A 233 7.06 -16.65 10.24
C ARG A 233 6.34 -17.02 8.95
N LYS A 234 7.05 -17.75 8.06
CA LYS A 234 6.54 -18.17 6.76
C LYS A 234 6.07 -16.99 5.91
N ALA A 235 6.83 -15.91 5.95
CA ALA A 235 6.53 -14.70 5.20
C ALA A 235 6.32 -15.01 3.72
N ARG A 236 5.40 -14.26 3.12
CA ARG A 236 5.08 -14.36 1.70
C ARG A 236 6.15 -13.63 0.89
N PHE A 237 6.50 -14.17 -0.27
CA PHE A 237 7.31 -13.44 -1.25
C PHE A 237 6.58 -12.20 -1.73
N LEU A 238 7.30 -11.09 -1.74
CA LEU A 238 6.91 -9.93 -2.53
C LEU A 238 7.34 -10.15 -3.98
N SER A 239 6.65 -9.51 -4.89
CA SER A 239 6.98 -9.62 -6.31
C SER A 239 8.39 -9.04 -6.56
N LEU A 240 9.24 -9.80 -7.24
CA LEU A 240 10.57 -9.35 -7.65
C LEU A 240 10.55 -8.66 -9.02
N ILE A 241 9.37 -8.27 -9.51
CA ILE A 241 9.21 -7.69 -10.85
C ILE A 241 9.85 -6.28 -10.94
N HIS A 242 10.09 -5.65 -9.79
CA HIS A 242 10.63 -4.29 -9.70
C HIS A 242 12.11 -4.23 -9.27
N ILE A 243 12.77 -5.37 -9.10
CA ILE A 243 14.18 -5.41 -8.70
C ILE A 243 15.05 -5.83 -9.90
#